data_9cd4121ec537595c13580463161a1225
#
_entry.id   9cd4121ec537595c13580463161a1225
#
_cell.length_a   1.000
_cell.length_b   1.000
_cell.length_c   1.000
_cell.angle_alpha   90.00
_cell.angle_beta   90.00
_cell.angle_gamma   90.00
#
_symmetry.space_group_name_H-M   'P 1'
#
loop_
_entity.id
_entity.type
_entity.pdbx_description
1 polymer ?
#
loop_
_entity_poly.entity_id
_entity_poly.type
_entity_poly.pdbx_seq_one_letter_code
_entity_poly.pdbx_strand_id
1 'polypeptide(L)'
;MNQKERYLAAAMLTMAIVTAVVSAARASEDSKTDGAKSEVKIDNFSFAPGEIQVAKGTTIQWVNRDDIPHTVVSDDKTTFKSKPLDTDDKFSYTFSKEGTYTYFCSIHPKMTAKVVVK
;
A
#
# COMPACT_ATOMS: atom_id res chain seq x y z
N MET A 1 2.86 48.05 -43.79
CA MET A 1 2.87 47.63 -43.62
C MET A 1 3.17 46.83 -43.00
N ASN A 2 3.30 46.45 -42.88
CA ASN A 2 3.70 45.70 -42.44
C ASN A 2 3.75 45.41 -41.11
N GLN A 3 3.66 45.83 -40.48
CA GLN A 3 3.77 45.69 -39.24
C GLN A 3 2.81 44.81 -38.76
N LYS A 4 1.89 44.75 -39.12
CA LYS A 4 0.98 43.93 -38.68
C LYS A 4 1.46 42.64 -38.56
N GLU A 5 2.03 42.28 -39.24
CA GLU A 5 2.48 41.05 -39.15
C GLU A 5 3.07 40.72 -37.97
N ARG A 6 3.75 41.44 -37.57
CA ARG A 6 4.44 41.10 -36.44
C ARG A 6 3.64 40.67 -35.38
N TYR A 7 2.75 41.20 -35.15
CA TYR A 7 2.07 40.91 -34.02
C TYR A 7 1.55 39.63 -33.97
N LEU A 8 1.08 39.33 -34.88
CA LEU A 8 0.53 38.10 -34.82
C LEU A 8 1.36 37.14 -34.35
N ALA A 9 2.28 37.17 -34.65
CA ALA A 9 3.18 36.21 -34.25
C ALA A 9 3.14 36.02 -32.84
N ALA A 10 3.41 36.86 -32.30
CA ALA A 10 3.47 36.74 -30.90
C ALA A 10 2.53 35.89 -30.38
N ALA A 11 1.52 36.22 -30.51
CA ALA A 11 0.55 35.47 -29.90
C ALA A 11 0.77 34.06 -29.82
N MET A 12 0.71 33.59 -30.75
CA MET A 12 0.73 32.28 -30.65
C MET A 12 1.52 31.61 -29.79
N LEU A 13 2.46 31.73 -29.91
CA LEU A 13 3.30 31.03 -29.15
C LEU A 13 3.00 30.80 -27.86
N THR A 14 2.93 31.47 -27.35
CA THR A 14 2.79 31.31 -26.06
C THR A 14 2.05 30.25 -25.56
N MET A 15 1.03 30.41 -25.58
CA MET A 15 0.27 29.51 -24.95
C MET A 15 0.57 28.16 -24.95
N ALA A 16 0.64 27.80 -25.77
CA ALA A 16 0.89 26.47 -25.80
C ALA A 16 1.62 25.90 -24.79
N ILE A 17 2.57 26.15 -24.77
CA ILE A 17 3.36 25.62 -23.86
C ILE A 17 2.97 25.25 -22.67
N VAL A 18 2.87 25.95 -22.08
CA VAL A 18 2.62 25.72 -20.83
C VAL A 18 1.96 24.63 -20.45
N THR A 19 0.99 24.68 -20.70
CA THR A 19 0.25 23.68 -20.26
C THR A 19 0.76 22.37 -20.13
N ALA A 20 1.04 21.94 -21.02
CA ALA A 20 1.50 20.64 -20.92
C ALA A 20 2.22 20.29 -19.80
N VAL A 21 3.07 20.81 -19.64
CA VAL A 21 3.85 20.50 -18.58
C VAL A 21 3.30 20.09 -17.45
N VAL A 22 2.75 20.79 -16.94
CA VAL A 22 2.24 20.48 -15.78
C VAL A 22 1.76 19.24 -15.54
N SER A 23 0.93 18.88 -16.17
CA SER A 23 0.40 17.67 -15.87
C SER A 23 1.33 16.63 -15.56
N ALA A 24 2.11 16.43 -16.26
CA ALA A 24 3.03 15.43 -16.00
C ALA A 24 3.50 15.37 -14.66
N ALA A 25 3.97 16.27 -14.28
CA ALA A 25 4.48 16.24 -13.01
C ALA A 25 3.77 15.50 -12.05
N ARG A 26 2.72 15.79 -11.73
CA ARG A 26 2.19 15.24 -10.68
C ARG A 26 2.03 13.89 -10.70
N ALA A 27 1.84 13.42 -11.62
CA ALA A 27 1.64 12.08 -11.65
C ALA A 27 2.69 11.36 -10.99
N SER A 28 3.75 11.64 -11.19
CA SER A 28 4.75 10.91 -10.59
C SER A 28 4.86 10.89 -9.18
N GLU A 29 4.77 11.87 -8.60
CA GLU A 29 4.98 11.82 -7.27
C GLU A 29 4.14 10.96 -6.55
N ASP A 30 3.08 10.74 -6.88
CA ASP A 30 2.32 9.93 -6.13
C ASP A 30 2.82 8.65 -5.97
N SER A 31 3.64 8.22 -6.68
CA SER A 31 4.07 6.91 -6.51
C SER A 31 4.91 6.73 -5.33
N LYS A 32 5.14 7.67 -4.59
CA LYS A 32 5.88 7.51 -3.47
C LYS A 32 5.32 6.50 -2.64
N THR A 33 6.03 5.61 -2.18
CA THR A 33 5.51 4.58 -1.35
C THR A 33 5.75 4.73 0.09
N ASP A 34 6.42 5.69 0.51
CA ASP A 34 6.65 5.87 1.90
C ASP A 34 5.36 5.92 2.62
N GLY A 35 5.17 5.19 3.64
CA GLY A 35 3.95 5.24 4.37
C GLY A 35 2.79 4.57 3.69
N ALA A 36 3.05 3.81 2.67
CA ALA A 36 1.98 3.15 1.98
C ALA A 36 1.26 2.22 2.94
N LYS A 37 0.03 1.93 2.67
CA LYS A 37 -0.77 1.04 3.48
C LYS A 37 -1.39 -0.04 2.64
N SER A 38 -1.50 -1.22 3.19
CA SER A 38 -2.15 -2.34 2.53
C SER A 38 -3.00 -3.08 3.53
N GLU A 39 -3.97 -3.80 3.07
CA GLU A 39 -4.87 -4.48 3.97
C GLU A 39 -4.93 -5.97 3.68
N VAL A 40 -4.99 -6.78 4.71
CA VAL A 40 -5.19 -8.21 4.62
C VAL A 40 -6.47 -8.50 5.38
N LYS A 41 -7.37 -9.22 4.75
CA LYS A 41 -8.62 -9.54 5.38
C LYS A 41 -8.55 -10.95 5.96
N ILE A 42 -9.10 -11.17 7.12
CA ILE A 42 -9.18 -12.48 7.70
C ILE A 42 -10.63 -12.89 7.60
N ASP A 43 -10.90 -13.96 6.88
CA ASP A 43 -12.27 -14.38 6.64
C ASP A 43 -12.27 -15.85 6.27
N ASN A 44 -13.26 -16.55 6.72
CA ASN A 44 -13.42 -17.95 6.40
C ASN A 44 -12.13 -18.73 6.72
N PHE A 45 -11.58 -18.50 7.87
CA PHE A 45 -10.37 -19.18 8.35
C PHE A 45 -9.19 -19.04 7.39
N SER A 46 -9.05 -17.91 6.75
CA SER A 46 -7.88 -17.68 5.89
C SER A 46 -7.51 -16.21 5.86
N PHE A 47 -6.25 -15.95 5.50
CA PHE A 47 -5.78 -14.60 5.29
C PHE A 47 -5.86 -14.33 3.79
N ALA A 48 -6.44 -13.20 3.42
CA ALA A 48 -6.61 -12.85 2.00
C ALA A 48 -6.07 -11.46 1.74
N PRO A 49 -5.06 -11.33 0.93
CA PRO A 49 -4.39 -12.40 0.16
C PRO A 49 -3.47 -13.22 1.04
N GLY A 50 -3.23 -14.46 0.66
CA GLY A 50 -2.36 -15.32 1.42
C GLY A 50 -0.90 -14.99 1.23
N GLU A 51 -0.56 -14.23 0.22
CA GLU A 51 0.79 -13.74 0.02
C GLU A 51 0.68 -12.34 -0.53
N ILE A 52 1.41 -11.40 0.06
CA ILE A 52 1.35 -10.02 -0.37
C ILE A 52 2.76 -9.49 -0.45
N GLN A 53 3.06 -8.73 -1.49
CA GLN A 53 4.37 -8.11 -1.65
C GLN A 53 4.22 -6.63 -1.42
N VAL A 54 5.05 -6.06 -0.62
CA VAL A 54 4.97 -4.63 -0.31
C VAL A 54 6.36 -4.02 -0.28
N ALA A 55 6.42 -2.72 -0.38
CA ALA A 55 7.69 -2.01 -0.30
C ALA A 55 8.08 -1.82 1.15
N LYS A 56 9.35 -1.70 1.42
CA LYS A 56 9.83 -1.37 2.72
C LYS A 56 9.14 -0.13 3.25
N GLY A 57 8.78 -0.10 4.46
CA GLY A 57 8.08 1.05 5.05
C GLY A 57 6.56 0.95 4.98
N THR A 58 6.03 -0.08 4.35
CA THR A 58 4.58 -0.22 4.23
C THR A 58 3.98 -0.71 5.55
N THR A 59 2.85 -0.17 5.89
CA THR A 59 2.07 -0.65 7.04
C THR A 59 0.98 -1.57 6.52
N ILE A 60 0.92 -2.77 7.04
CA ILE A 60 -0.15 -3.68 6.68
C ILE A 60 -1.14 -3.69 7.83
N GLN A 61 -2.41 -3.63 7.50
CA GLN A 61 -3.47 -3.70 8.48
C GLN A 61 -4.25 -4.98 8.23
N TRP A 62 -4.41 -5.80 9.25
CA TRP A 62 -5.23 -6.99 9.19
C TRP A 62 -6.57 -6.67 9.81
N VAL A 63 -7.65 -7.12 9.19
CA VAL A 63 -9.00 -6.90 9.71
C VAL A 63 -9.68 -8.24 9.79
N ASN A 64 -10.20 -8.59 10.95
CA ASN A 64 -10.91 -9.84 11.09
C ASN A 64 -12.36 -9.66 10.67
N ARG A 65 -12.76 -10.35 9.60
CA ARG A 65 -14.13 -10.30 9.12
C ARG A 65 -14.88 -11.60 9.40
N ASP A 66 -14.23 -12.51 10.13
CA ASP A 66 -14.90 -13.72 10.54
C ASP A 66 -15.71 -13.47 11.78
N ASP A 67 -16.60 -14.39 12.11
CA ASP A 67 -17.41 -14.23 13.30
C ASP A 67 -16.77 -14.97 14.48
N ILE A 68 -15.52 -15.37 14.37
CA ILE A 68 -14.80 -15.94 15.49
C ILE A 68 -13.45 -15.25 15.59
N PRO A 69 -12.80 -15.29 16.73
CA PRO A 69 -11.53 -14.58 16.90
C PRO A 69 -10.37 -15.24 16.17
N HIS A 70 -9.44 -14.42 15.73
CA HIS A 70 -8.22 -14.88 15.09
C HIS A 70 -7.05 -14.03 15.58
N THR A 71 -5.82 -14.53 15.41
CA THR A 71 -4.63 -13.75 15.74
C THR A 71 -3.72 -13.66 14.53
N VAL A 72 -2.75 -12.76 14.58
CA VAL A 72 -1.76 -12.60 13.55
C VAL A 72 -0.42 -12.67 14.26
N VAL A 73 0.36 -13.74 14.02
CA VAL A 73 1.59 -13.95 14.75
C VAL A 73 2.68 -14.37 13.77
N SER A 74 3.81 -13.66 13.78
CA SER A 74 4.91 -14.05 12.90
C SER A 74 5.47 -15.39 13.36
N ASP A 75 6.03 -16.15 12.44
CA ASP A 75 6.53 -17.48 12.79
C ASP A 75 7.59 -17.45 13.88
N ASP A 76 8.38 -16.40 13.97
CA ASP A 76 9.38 -16.30 15.01
C ASP A 76 8.73 -15.87 16.32
N LYS A 77 7.45 -15.54 16.31
CA LYS A 77 6.70 -15.15 17.50
C LYS A 77 7.18 -13.86 18.15
N THR A 78 8.07 -13.15 17.52
CA THR A 78 8.58 -11.92 18.09
C THR A 78 8.48 -10.72 17.18
N THR A 79 8.53 -10.90 15.87
CA THR A 79 8.49 -9.75 14.98
C THR A 79 7.17 -9.03 15.08
N PHE A 80 6.07 -9.75 15.02
CA PHE A 80 4.77 -9.14 15.32
C PHE A 80 3.84 -10.20 15.92
N LYS A 81 2.94 -9.74 16.71
CA LYS A 81 2.03 -10.63 17.39
C LYS A 81 0.82 -9.85 17.88
N SER A 82 -0.34 -10.17 17.37
CA SER A 82 -1.55 -9.47 17.78
C SER A 82 -2.15 -10.17 18.97
N LYS A 83 -3.05 -9.51 19.64
CA LYS A 83 -3.90 -10.16 20.62
C LYS A 83 -5.01 -10.79 19.81
N PRO A 84 -5.91 -11.55 20.40
CA PRO A 84 -7.05 -12.07 19.66
C PRO A 84 -7.86 -10.91 19.09
N LEU A 85 -8.23 -11.04 17.83
CA LEU A 85 -9.02 -10.03 17.16
C LEU A 85 -10.42 -10.57 17.00
N ASP A 86 -11.39 -9.85 17.55
CA ASP A 86 -12.78 -10.23 17.38
C ASP A 86 -13.27 -9.68 16.04
N THR A 87 -14.50 -9.93 15.68
CA THR A 87 -15.04 -9.45 14.41
C THR A 87 -14.84 -7.94 14.31
N ASP A 88 -14.31 -7.51 13.17
CA ASP A 88 -14.03 -6.12 12.86
C ASP A 88 -12.86 -5.50 13.62
N ASP A 89 -12.19 -6.23 14.49
CA ASP A 89 -11.00 -5.73 15.13
C ASP A 89 -9.85 -5.72 14.12
N LYS A 90 -8.89 -4.86 14.36
CA LYS A 90 -7.78 -4.64 13.44
C LYS A 90 -6.44 -4.72 14.15
N PHE A 91 -5.41 -5.06 13.39
CA PHE A 91 -4.04 -5.07 13.88
C PHE A 91 -3.16 -4.55 12.76
N SER A 92 -2.20 -3.73 13.07
CA SER A 92 -1.31 -3.15 12.06
C SER A 92 0.14 -3.35 12.44
N TYR A 93 0.99 -3.49 11.45
CA TYR A 93 2.42 -3.57 11.67
C TYR A 93 3.13 -2.94 10.48
N THR A 94 4.17 -2.17 10.74
CA THR A 94 4.94 -1.49 9.69
C THR A 94 6.21 -2.28 9.41
N PHE A 95 6.40 -2.67 8.15
CA PHE A 95 7.52 -3.50 7.75
C PHE A 95 8.67 -2.63 7.27
N SER A 96 9.64 -2.37 8.14
CA SER A 96 10.75 -1.49 7.78
C SER A 96 11.98 -2.22 7.28
N LYS A 97 11.99 -3.53 7.28
CA LYS A 97 13.11 -4.28 6.77
C LYS A 97 12.70 -5.24 5.69
N GLU A 98 13.50 -5.37 4.65
CA GLU A 98 13.22 -6.30 3.60
C GLU A 98 13.28 -7.72 4.12
N GLY A 99 12.56 -8.60 3.51
CA GLY A 99 12.59 -10.02 3.86
C GLY A 99 11.25 -10.66 3.61
N THR A 100 11.19 -11.94 3.90
CA THR A 100 9.96 -12.70 3.79
C THR A 100 9.51 -13.04 5.19
N TYR A 101 8.30 -12.67 5.53
CA TYR A 101 7.77 -12.86 6.86
C TYR A 101 6.57 -13.79 6.80
N THR A 102 6.76 -15.04 7.26
CA THR A 102 5.64 -15.97 7.31
C THR A 102 4.94 -15.79 8.64
N TYR A 103 3.65 -16.00 8.65
CA TYR A 103 2.87 -15.81 9.87
C TYR A 103 1.67 -16.75 9.90
N PHE A 104 1.05 -16.83 11.03
CA PHE A 104 -0.04 -17.78 11.23
C PHE A 104 -1.01 -17.27 12.30
N CYS A 105 -2.11 -17.98 12.44
CA CYS A 105 -3.08 -17.69 13.50
C CYS A 105 -2.82 -18.68 14.63
N SER A 106 -2.53 -18.19 15.82
CA SER A 106 -2.21 -19.08 16.92
C SER A 106 -3.41 -19.88 17.41
N ILE A 107 -4.61 -19.44 17.10
CA ILE A 107 -5.81 -20.16 17.47
C ILE A 107 -6.10 -21.26 16.47
N HIS A 108 -5.75 -21.04 15.21
CA HIS A 108 -5.96 -22.00 14.15
C HIS A 108 -4.65 -22.16 13.38
N PRO A 109 -3.71 -22.93 13.91
CA PRO A 109 -2.33 -22.96 13.36
C PRO A 109 -2.16 -23.33 11.91
N LYS A 110 -3.15 -23.90 11.28
CA LYS A 110 -3.02 -24.19 9.88
C LYS A 110 -3.31 -22.99 8.99
N MET A 111 -3.85 -21.93 9.56
CA MET A 111 -4.04 -20.69 8.83
C MET A 111 -2.70 -20.00 8.73
N THR A 112 -2.10 -19.99 7.57
CA THR A 112 -0.76 -19.40 7.38
C THR A 112 -0.75 -18.48 6.17
N ALA A 113 0.19 -17.56 6.16
CA ALA A 113 0.33 -16.63 5.04
C ALA A 113 1.71 -16.01 5.10
N LYS A 114 2.00 -15.13 4.18
CA LYS A 114 3.30 -14.47 4.21
C LYS A 114 3.30 -13.08 3.60
N VAL A 115 4.21 -12.27 4.03
CA VAL A 115 4.43 -10.92 3.51
C VAL A 115 5.85 -10.90 2.95
N VAL A 116 6.00 -10.44 1.74
CA VAL A 116 7.32 -10.27 1.12
C VAL A 116 7.58 -8.77 1.04
N VAL A 117 8.64 -8.31 1.68
CA VAL A 117 8.98 -6.90 1.75
C VAL A 117 10.21 -6.67 0.89
N LYS A 118 10.11 -5.79 -0.08
CA LYS A 118 11.22 -5.53 -1.00
C LYS A 118 11.77 -4.13 -0.91
#